data_f4fad80cbbdb08c912f87b7a4935b6b7
#
_entry.id   f4fad80cbbdb08c912f87b7a4935b6b7
#
_cell.length_a   1.000
_cell.length_b   1.000
_cell.length_c   1.000
_cell.angle_alpha   90.00
_cell.angle_beta   90.00
_cell.angle_gamma   90.00
#
_symmetry.space_group_name_H-M   'P 1'
#
loop_
_entity.id
_entity.type
_entity.pdbx_description
1 polymer ?
#
loop_
_entity_poly.entity_id
_entity_poly.type
_entity_poly.pdbx_seq_one_letter_code
_entity_poly.pdbx_strand_id
1 'polypeptide(L)'
;MIDESKKGRQSEFNLYMTLYTVLRVLTLITGFALMSISFVLGFVYLVRLLAFYWLMIAWKDHDTTIFKRGYRLDLVLTSLEVGLGELGISFFPYVLWASQGLVLILLIIPIIIWLVLLGAKNRFEEARDTWLHELETKRYRHQSQD
;
A
#
# COMPACT_ATOMS: atom_id res chain seq x y z
N MET A 1 6.14 -30.09 -8.88
CA MET A 1 4.82 -29.53 -9.25
C MET A 1 4.51 -28.44 -8.24
N ILE A 2 4.47 -27.19 -8.68
CA ILE A 2 4.07 -26.07 -7.81
C ILE A 2 2.57 -26.22 -7.63
N ASP A 3 2.12 -26.30 -6.38
CA ASP A 3 0.72 -26.41 -6.02
C ASP A 3 -0.04 -25.21 -6.63
N GLU A 4 -1.06 -25.46 -7.42
CA GLU A 4 -1.85 -24.40 -8.08
C GLU A 4 -2.41 -23.40 -7.07
N SER A 5 -2.65 -23.84 -5.84
CA SER A 5 -3.09 -22.99 -4.74
C SER A 5 -2.04 -21.91 -4.37
N LYS A 6 -0.74 -22.25 -4.40
CA LYS A 6 0.35 -21.30 -4.11
C LYS A 6 0.53 -20.26 -5.21
N LYS A 7 0.37 -20.67 -6.46
CA LYS A 7 0.42 -19.78 -7.61
C LYS A 7 -0.74 -18.77 -7.59
N GLY A 8 -1.92 -19.23 -7.19
CA GLY A 8 -3.08 -18.37 -7.00
C GLY A 8 -2.85 -17.31 -5.92
N ARG A 9 -2.24 -17.67 -4.80
CA ARG A 9 -1.95 -16.73 -3.69
C ARG A 9 -0.91 -15.66 -4.04
N GLN A 10 0.10 -16.02 -4.82
CA GLN A 10 1.06 -15.03 -5.35
C GLN A 10 0.38 -14.04 -6.30
N SER A 11 -0.54 -14.52 -7.13
CA SER A 11 -1.35 -13.67 -8.00
C SER A 11 -2.24 -12.72 -7.21
N GLU A 12 -2.86 -13.19 -6.11
CA GLU A 12 -3.64 -12.36 -5.20
C GLU A 12 -2.78 -11.27 -4.53
N PHE A 13 -1.60 -11.63 -4.04
CA PHE A 13 -0.67 -10.65 -3.47
C PHE A 13 -0.29 -9.57 -4.47
N ASN A 14 0.06 -9.95 -5.70
CA ASN A 14 0.37 -9.02 -6.77
C ASN A 14 -0.82 -8.12 -7.11
N LEU A 15 -2.04 -8.64 -7.07
CA LEU A 15 -3.26 -7.86 -7.28
C LEU A 15 -3.42 -6.80 -6.18
N TYR A 16 -3.24 -7.18 -4.90
CA TYR A 16 -3.31 -6.23 -3.79
C TYR A 16 -2.24 -5.14 -3.90
N MET A 17 -1.01 -5.50 -4.25
CA MET A 17 0.07 -4.53 -4.42
C MET A 17 -0.16 -3.60 -5.61
N THR A 18 -0.70 -4.10 -6.71
CA THR A 18 -1.09 -3.27 -7.87
C THR A 18 -2.19 -2.30 -7.51
N LEU A 19 -3.24 -2.76 -6.84
CA LEU A 19 -4.35 -1.92 -6.40
C LEU A 19 -3.88 -0.86 -5.40
N TYR A 20 -3.04 -1.25 -4.44
CA TYR A 20 -2.40 -0.32 -3.51
C TYR A 20 -1.61 0.75 -4.24
N THR A 21 -0.79 0.36 -5.23
CA THR A 21 0.04 1.29 -6.01
C THR A 21 -0.82 2.33 -6.74
N VAL A 22 -1.87 1.89 -7.44
CA VAL A 22 -2.77 2.79 -8.16
C VAL A 22 -3.44 3.78 -7.20
N LEU A 23 -4.02 3.29 -6.11
CA LEU A 23 -4.70 4.14 -5.14
C LEU A 23 -3.71 5.10 -4.46
N ARG A 24 -2.50 4.64 -4.15
CA ARG A 24 -1.50 5.48 -3.49
C ARG A 24 -0.94 6.56 -4.41
N VAL A 25 -0.71 6.25 -5.68
CA VAL A 25 -0.30 7.26 -6.68
C VAL A 25 -1.37 8.34 -6.83
N LEU A 26 -2.65 7.97 -6.90
CA LEU A 26 -3.74 8.94 -6.94
C LEU A 26 -3.76 9.85 -5.71
N THR A 27 -3.62 9.27 -4.51
CA THR A 27 -3.59 10.08 -3.27
C THR A 27 -2.35 10.95 -3.17
N LEU A 28 -1.18 10.51 -3.65
CA LEU A 28 0.04 11.32 -3.69
C LEU A 28 -0.10 12.50 -4.65
N ILE A 29 -0.66 12.31 -5.84
CA ILE A 29 -0.92 13.40 -6.79
C ILE A 29 -1.83 14.45 -6.15
N THR A 30 -2.92 14.03 -5.52
CA THR A 30 -3.83 14.93 -4.80
C THR A 30 -3.10 15.65 -3.66
N GLY A 31 -2.26 14.94 -2.92
CA GLY A 31 -1.46 15.49 -1.84
C GLY A 31 -0.48 16.54 -2.31
N PHE A 32 0.23 16.31 -3.41
CA PHE A 32 1.12 17.31 -3.99
C PHE A 32 0.39 18.57 -4.41
N ALA A 33 -0.82 18.47 -4.94
CA ALA A 33 -1.65 19.63 -5.23
C ALA A 33 -2.01 20.43 -3.96
N LEU A 34 -2.24 19.75 -2.82
CA LEU A 34 -2.53 20.38 -1.54
C LEU A 34 -1.29 20.97 -0.85
N MET A 35 -0.06 20.57 -1.22
CA MET A 35 1.19 21.14 -0.68
C MET A 35 1.30 22.64 -0.90
N SER A 36 0.72 23.15 -1.99
CA SER A 36 0.70 24.59 -2.26
C SER A 36 -0.09 25.40 -1.22
N ILE A 37 -0.92 24.72 -0.43
CA ILE A 37 -1.81 25.35 0.55
C ILE A 37 -1.22 25.27 1.97
N SER A 38 -0.49 24.19 2.31
CA SER A 38 0.05 23.98 3.66
C SER A 38 1.37 23.20 3.66
N PHE A 39 2.42 23.80 4.23
CA PHE A 39 3.73 23.17 4.40
C PHE A 39 3.66 21.91 5.30
N VAL A 40 2.82 21.92 6.32
CA VAL A 40 2.65 20.77 7.24
C VAL A 40 2.09 19.56 6.50
N LEU A 41 1.10 19.76 5.63
CA LEU A 41 0.57 18.70 4.79
C LEU A 41 1.66 18.15 3.86
N GLY A 42 2.49 19.03 3.29
CA GLY A 42 3.62 18.63 2.47
C GLY A 42 4.57 17.66 3.15
N PHE A 43 4.91 17.92 4.39
CA PHE A 43 5.79 17.04 5.16
C PHE A 43 5.19 15.62 5.37
N VAL A 44 3.90 15.54 5.70
CA VAL A 44 3.20 14.26 5.85
C VAL A 44 3.25 13.46 4.54
N TYR A 45 3.09 14.11 3.40
CA TYR A 45 3.17 13.43 2.10
C TYR A 45 4.58 12.97 1.75
N LEU A 46 5.62 13.70 2.16
CA LEU A 46 7.00 13.24 1.99
C LEU A 46 7.27 11.95 2.79
N VAL A 47 6.82 11.90 4.04
CA VAL A 47 6.96 10.67 4.86
C VAL A 47 6.17 9.51 4.25
N ARG A 48 5.01 9.78 3.69
CA ARG A 48 4.19 8.78 2.99
C ARG A 48 4.88 8.28 1.72
N LEU A 49 5.57 9.14 0.98
CA LEU A 49 6.37 8.75 -0.17
C LEU A 49 7.47 7.74 0.22
N LEU A 50 8.09 7.92 1.38
CA LEU A 50 9.08 6.99 1.91
C LEU A 50 8.46 5.61 2.21
N ALA A 51 7.28 5.59 2.82
CA ALA A 51 6.56 4.34 3.08
C ALA A 51 6.21 3.61 1.77
N PHE A 52 5.72 4.35 0.78
CA PHE A 52 5.44 3.83 -0.56
C PHE A 52 6.68 3.25 -1.23
N TYR A 53 7.80 3.96 -1.19
CA TYR A 53 9.07 3.51 -1.74
C TYR A 53 9.55 2.19 -1.10
N TRP A 54 9.47 2.07 0.23
CA TRP A 54 9.80 0.83 0.93
C TRP A 54 8.89 -0.34 0.54
N LEU A 55 7.60 -0.10 0.38
CA LEU A 55 6.67 -1.14 -0.05
C LEU A 55 6.92 -1.59 -1.50
N MET A 56 7.33 -0.68 -2.39
CA MET A 56 7.69 -1.02 -3.77
C MET A 56 8.98 -1.87 -3.82
N ILE A 57 10.00 -1.54 -3.04
CA ILE A 57 11.21 -2.36 -2.91
C ILE A 57 10.86 -3.72 -2.34
N ALA A 58 10.08 -3.77 -1.27
CA ALA A 58 9.66 -5.02 -0.65
C ALA A 58 8.86 -5.92 -1.60
N TRP A 59 8.05 -5.33 -2.48
CA TRP A 59 7.33 -6.08 -3.51
C TRP A 59 8.29 -6.68 -4.54
N LYS A 60 9.29 -5.92 -4.98
CA LYS A 60 10.29 -6.39 -5.94
C LYS A 60 11.18 -7.48 -5.35
N ASP A 61 11.72 -7.25 -4.16
CA ASP A 61 12.77 -8.07 -3.55
C ASP A 61 12.23 -9.09 -2.55
N HIS A 62 10.93 -9.07 -2.25
CA HIS A 62 10.25 -9.92 -1.25
C HIS A 62 10.92 -9.87 0.14
N ASP A 63 11.50 -8.72 0.51
CA ASP A 63 12.15 -8.52 1.80
C ASP A 63 11.14 -8.26 2.92
N THR A 64 11.11 -9.17 3.89
CA THR A 64 10.18 -9.11 5.03
C THR A 64 10.42 -7.91 5.93
N THR A 65 11.68 -7.51 6.12
CA THR A 65 12.03 -6.41 7.03
C THR A 65 11.60 -5.07 6.45
N ILE A 66 11.88 -4.84 5.18
CA ILE A 66 11.49 -3.64 4.45
C ILE A 66 9.97 -3.57 4.32
N PHE A 67 9.31 -4.70 4.03
CA PHE A 67 7.86 -4.78 3.97
C PHE A 67 7.19 -4.39 5.29
N LYS A 68 7.66 -4.95 6.42
CA LYS A 68 7.12 -4.64 7.75
C LYS A 68 7.29 -3.16 8.12
N ARG A 69 8.42 -2.55 7.74
CA ARG A 69 8.67 -1.12 7.98
C ARG A 69 7.73 -0.24 7.15
N GLY A 70 7.68 -0.46 5.84
CA GLY A 70 6.80 0.27 4.94
C GLY A 70 5.32 0.10 5.30
N TYR A 71 4.90 -1.12 5.57
CA TYR A 71 3.54 -1.45 6.00
C TYR A 71 3.14 -0.71 7.29
N ARG A 72 3.97 -0.77 8.33
CA ARG A 72 3.67 -0.12 9.60
C ARG A 72 3.59 1.40 9.45
N LEU A 73 4.53 1.99 8.74
CA LEU A 73 4.56 3.43 8.52
C LEU A 73 3.32 3.90 7.74
N ASP A 74 3.00 3.23 6.65
CA ASP A 74 1.85 3.59 5.84
C ASP A 74 0.52 3.34 6.55
N LEU A 75 0.43 2.27 7.35
CA LEU A 75 -0.74 1.97 8.17
C LEU A 75 -1.00 3.06 9.22
N VAL A 76 0.05 3.49 9.92
CA VAL A 76 -0.05 4.56 10.93
C VAL A 76 -0.48 5.87 10.27
N LEU A 77 0.15 6.25 9.16
CA LEU A 77 -0.20 7.47 8.44
C LEU A 77 -1.64 7.44 7.90
N THR A 78 -2.08 6.30 7.38
CA THR A 78 -3.45 6.13 6.88
C THR A 78 -4.46 6.14 8.02
N SER A 79 -4.14 5.54 9.16
CA SER A 79 -5.00 5.57 10.35
C SER A 79 -5.13 6.99 10.92
N LEU A 80 -4.05 7.75 10.94
CA LEU A 80 -4.07 9.17 11.32
C LEU A 80 -4.93 9.99 10.35
N GLU A 81 -4.83 9.74 9.05
CA GLU A 81 -5.62 10.43 8.03
C GLU A 81 -7.10 10.18 8.20
N VAL A 82 -7.51 8.92 8.44
CA VAL A 82 -8.90 8.55 8.71
C VAL A 82 -9.39 9.22 10.00
N GLY A 83 -8.61 9.13 11.08
CA GLY A 83 -8.98 9.71 12.37
C GLY A 83 -9.11 11.25 12.32
N LEU A 84 -8.18 11.94 11.66
CA LEU A 84 -8.26 13.39 11.47
C LEU A 84 -9.40 13.79 10.53
N GLY A 85 -9.68 12.97 9.52
CA GLY A 85 -10.81 13.17 8.61
C GLY A 85 -12.15 13.07 9.35
N GLU A 86 -12.33 12.06 10.20
CA GLU A 86 -13.55 11.90 11.03
C GLU A 86 -13.72 13.06 12.01
N LEU A 87 -12.64 13.51 12.66
CA LEU A 87 -12.67 14.66 13.55
C LEU A 87 -13.04 15.94 12.78
N GLY A 88 -12.43 16.14 11.60
CA GLY A 88 -12.73 17.29 10.75
C GLY A 88 -14.19 17.35 10.33
N ILE A 89 -14.78 16.21 9.98
CA ILE A 89 -16.19 16.10 9.64
C ILE A 89 -17.09 16.42 10.87
N SER A 90 -16.70 15.94 12.04
CA SER A 90 -17.47 16.16 13.27
C SER A 90 -17.47 17.64 13.70
N PHE A 91 -16.36 18.36 13.47
CA PHE A 91 -16.24 19.77 13.84
C PHE A 91 -16.75 20.74 12.75
N PHE A 92 -16.81 20.33 11.48
CA PHE A 92 -17.19 21.17 10.35
C PHE A 92 -18.32 20.56 9.50
N PRO A 93 -19.53 20.35 10.05
CA PRO A 93 -20.63 19.79 9.30
C PRO A 93 -21.03 20.62 8.06
N TYR A 94 -20.75 21.92 8.06
CA TYR A 94 -20.96 22.80 6.91
C TYR A 94 -20.10 22.49 5.71
N VAL A 95 -18.86 22.00 5.92
CA VAL A 95 -17.95 21.61 4.83
C VAL A 95 -18.49 20.34 4.14
N LEU A 96 -19.10 19.45 4.88
CA LEU A 96 -19.76 18.25 4.36
C LEU A 96 -20.95 18.60 3.45
N TRP A 97 -21.73 19.62 3.80
CA TRP A 97 -22.90 20.06 3.03
C TRP A 97 -22.53 20.72 1.72
N ALA A 98 -21.47 21.51 1.71
CA ALA A 98 -21.00 22.24 0.55
C ALA A 98 -20.21 21.36 -0.46
N SER A 99 -19.65 20.23 0.00
CA SER A 99 -18.80 19.36 -0.82
C SER A 99 -19.25 17.89 -0.84
N GLN A 100 -20.54 17.65 -0.89
CA GLN A 100 -21.25 16.37 -0.65
C GLN A 100 -20.67 15.09 -1.27
N GLY A 101 -19.84 15.17 -2.29
CA GLY A 101 -19.16 13.99 -2.88
C GLY A 101 -17.68 13.89 -2.55
N LEU A 102 -16.99 15.00 -2.45
CA LEU A 102 -15.52 15.05 -2.41
C LEU A 102 -14.96 14.57 -1.07
N VAL A 103 -15.63 14.92 0.02
CA VAL A 103 -15.23 14.50 1.39
C VAL A 103 -15.45 12.99 1.59
N LEU A 104 -16.56 12.44 1.10
CA LEU A 104 -16.82 11.00 1.15
C LEU A 104 -15.77 10.22 0.36
N ILE A 105 -15.40 10.69 -0.83
CA ILE A 105 -14.35 10.06 -1.63
C ILE A 105 -13.01 10.10 -0.91
N LEU A 106 -12.65 11.25 -0.30
CA LEU A 106 -11.41 11.41 0.44
C LEU A 106 -11.33 10.54 1.70
N LEU A 107 -12.45 10.18 2.31
CA LEU A 107 -12.50 9.25 3.44
C LEU A 107 -12.52 7.78 3.01
N ILE A 108 -13.20 7.45 1.94
CA ILE A 108 -13.33 6.08 1.45
C ILE A 108 -11.99 5.56 0.92
N ILE A 109 -11.22 6.38 0.20
CA ILE A 109 -9.94 5.96 -0.37
C ILE A 109 -8.94 5.48 0.68
N PRO A 110 -8.68 6.20 1.80
CA PRO A 110 -7.81 5.72 2.86
C PRO A 110 -8.28 4.40 3.50
N ILE A 111 -9.58 4.22 3.68
CA ILE A 111 -10.15 2.99 4.21
C ILE A 111 -9.89 1.82 3.25
N ILE A 112 -10.10 2.01 1.95
CA ILE A 112 -9.80 1.00 0.94
C ILE A 112 -8.32 0.67 0.94
N ILE A 113 -7.43 1.66 0.99
CA ILE A 113 -5.98 1.47 1.07
C ILE A 113 -5.61 0.65 2.32
N TRP A 114 -6.22 0.94 3.44
CA TRP A 114 -6.01 0.21 4.69
C TRP A 114 -6.40 -1.27 4.57
N LEU A 115 -7.56 -1.56 3.98
CA LEU A 115 -8.02 -2.93 3.72
C LEU A 115 -7.11 -3.67 2.74
N VAL A 116 -6.67 -3.00 1.68
CA VAL A 116 -5.75 -3.55 0.68
C VAL A 116 -4.39 -3.88 1.30
N LEU A 117 -3.86 -3.01 2.16
CA LEU A 117 -2.61 -3.26 2.90
C LEU A 117 -2.72 -4.45 3.85
N LEU A 118 -3.84 -4.60 4.55
CA LEU A 118 -4.10 -5.77 5.40
C LEU A 118 -4.15 -7.05 4.55
N GLY A 119 -4.81 -7.02 3.41
CA GLY A 119 -4.85 -8.13 2.46
C GLY A 119 -3.46 -8.50 1.96
N ALA A 120 -2.66 -7.52 1.55
CA ALA A 120 -1.27 -7.72 1.11
C ALA A 120 -0.40 -8.31 2.22
N LYS A 121 -0.52 -7.83 3.47
CA LYS A 121 0.21 -8.39 4.61
C LYS A 121 -0.09 -9.87 4.81
N ASN A 122 -1.36 -10.24 4.78
CA ASN A 122 -1.77 -11.62 5.02
C ASN A 122 -1.27 -12.59 3.93
N ARG A 123 -1.02 -12.10 2.73
CA ARG A 123 -0.53 -12.90 1.58
C ARG A 123 0.98 -12.81 1.37
N PHE A 124 1.66 -11.88 2.02
CA PHE A 124 3.07 -11.61 1.77
C PHE A 124 3.99 -12.80 2.07
N GLU A 125 3.81 -13.48 3.19
CA GLU A 125 4.69 -14.59 3.58
C GLU A 125 4.56 -15.77 2.60
N GLU A 126 3.34 -16.10 2.22
CA GLU A 126 3.07 -17.17 1.25
C GLU A 126 3.60 -16.82 -0.15
N ALA A 127 3.46 -15.57 -0.58
CA ALA A 127 3.99 -15.10 -1.85
C ALA A 127 5.52 -15.13 -1.86
N ARG A 128 6.16 -14.76 -0.75
CA ARG A 128 7.61 -14.83 -0.58
C ARG A 128 8.12 -16.26 -0.67
N ASP A 129 7.48 -17.20 0.00
CA ASP A 129 7.89 -18.60 0.00
C ASP A 129 7.76 -19.22 -1.41
N THR A 130 6.73 -18.88 -2.14
CA THR A 130 6.56 -19.29 -3.53
C THR A 130 7.66 -18.73 -4.43
N TRP A 131 7.98 -17.44 -4.28
CA TRP A 131 9.04 -16.78 -5.04
C TRP A 131 10.42 -17.37 -4.77
N LEU A 132 10.75 -17.66 -3.50
CA LEU A 132 12.00 -18.32 -3.13
C LEU A 132 12.12 -19.70 -3.76
N HIS A 133 11.06 -20.49 -3.74
CA HIS A 133 11.03 -21.80 -4.37
C HIS A 133 11.24 -21.74 -5.90
N GLU A 134 10.65 -20.76 -6.56
CA GLU A 134 10.89 -20.53 -8.00
C GLU A 134 12.34 -20.15 -8.30
N LEU A 135 12.99 -19.34 -7.47
CA LEU A 135 14.39 -18.98 -7.61
C LEU A 135 15.32 -20.19 -7.45
N GLU A 136 15.07 -21.04 -6.45
CA GLU A 136 15.82 -22.27 -6.25
C GLU A 136 15.69 -23.21 -7.45
N THR A 137 14.48 -23.41 -7.95
CA THR A 137 14.21 -24.26 -9.12
C THR A 137 14.94 -23.74 -10.37
N LYS A 138 14.97 -22.43 -10.58
CA LYS A 138 15.73 -21.83 -11.70
C LYS A 138 17.23 -22.04 -11.54
N ARG A 139 17.75 -21.93 -10.32
CA ARG A 139 19.19 -22.13 -10.04
C ARG A 139 19.62 -23.57 -10.31
N TYR A 140 18.82 -24.57 -9.91
CA TYR A 140 19.09 -25.97 -10.21
C TYR A 140 19.06 -26.30 -11.71
N ARG A 141 18.15 -25.68 -12.49
CA ARG A 141 18.10 -25.87 -13.94
C ARG A 141 19.36 -25.36 -14.65
N HIS A 142 19.91 -24.25 -14.24
CA HIS A 142 21.15 -23.72 -14.81
C HIS A 142 22.35 -24.61 -14.49
N GLN A 143 22.44 -25.15 -13.29
CA GLN A 143 23.52 -26.05 -12.89
C GLN A 143 23.48 -27.43 -13.56
N SER A 144 22.32 -27.87 -14.04
CA SER A 144 22.18 -29.16 -14.74
C SER A 144 22.40 -29.07 -16.25
N GLN A 145 22.67 -27.87 -16.79
CA GLN A 145 22.94 -27.63 -18.21
C GLN A 145 24.43 -27.36 -18.50
N ASP A 146 25.25 -27.18 -17.47
CA ASP A 146 26.72 -27.12 -17.52
C ASP A 146 27.32 -28.48 -17.18
#